data_8bae42026a26b5d172adaf279d47067d
#
_entry.id   8bae42026a26b5d172adaf279d47067d
#
_cell.length_a   1.000
_cell.length_b   1.000
_cell.length_c   1.000
_cell.angle_alpha   90.00
_cell.angle_beta   90.00
_cell.angle_gamma   90.00
#
_symmetry.space_group_name_H-M   'P 1'
#
loop_
_entity.id
_entity.type
_entity.pdbx_description
1 polymer ?
#
loop_
_entity_poly.entity_id
_entity_poly.type
_entity_poly.pdbx_seq_one_letter_code
_entity_poly.pdbx_strand_id
1 'polypeptide(L)'
;MTHYLLDTNILLRSRDIGSPDYNLIDRTIRYLISNNHRCFITAQVLIEFWVVATRPAAVNGLGWTSEETERAVQMLINQFELLEETPDIFRIWLSLATTHKISGKRIHDLRIQAVVLAHNISHILTLNPKDFIQVEEITIVHPHSINS
;
A
#
# COMPACT_ATOMS: atom_id res chain seq x y z
N MET A 1 15.35 -2.42 -12.66
CA MET A 1 14.85 -1.88 -11.39
C MET A 1 13.34 -1.62 -11.50
N THR A 2 12.57 -2.20 -10.61
CA THR A 2 11.11 -2.05 -10.61
C THR A 2 10.69 -1.18 -9.44
N HIS A 3 9.65 -0.37 -9.66
CA HIS A 3 9.10 0.51 -8.63
C HIS A 3 7.77 -0.07 -8.14
N TYR A 4 7.67 -0.29 -6.84
CA TYR A 4 6.50 -0.88 -6.19
C TYR A 4 5.85 0.12 -5.23
N LEU A 5 4.56 0.29 -5.33
CA LEU A 5 3.76 0.92 -4.27
C LEU A 5 3.37 -0.17 -3.28
N LEU A 6 3.61 0.04 -2.00
CA LEU A 6 3.21 -0.90 -0.96
C LEU A 6 1.82 -0.52 -0.44
N ASP A 7 0.88 -1.46 -0.55
CA ASP A 7 -0.49 -1.26 -0.07
C ASP A 7 -0.52 -1.28 1.47
N THR A 8 -1.59 -0.77 2.04
CA THR A 8 -1.79 -0.67 3.49
C THR A 8 -1.58 -2.01 4.19
N ASN A 9 -2.13 -3.10 3.66
CA ASN A 9 -1.99 -4.42 4.28
C ASN A 9 -0.54 -4.90 4.34
N ILE A 10 0.29 -4.52 3.37
CA ILE A 10 1.72 -4.83 3.40
C ILE A 10 2.39 -4.11 4.58
N LEU A 11 2.09 -2.82 4.75
CA LEU A 11 2.66 -2.04 5.85
C LEU A 11 2.22 -2.58 7.22
N LEU A 12 0.94 -2.91 7.35
CA LEU A 12 0.40 -3.45 8.59
C LEU A 12 1.09 -4.75 8.99
N ARG A 13 1.21 -5.69 8.05
CA ARG A 13 1.81 -7.00 8.35
C ARG A 13 3.32 -6.92 8.53
N SER A 14 3.96 -5.91 7.95
CA SER A 14 5.40 -5.68 8.17
C SER A 14 5.71 -5.24 9.61
N ARG A 15 4.72 -4.76 10.34
CA ARG A 15 4.87 -4.26 11.72
C ARG A 15 4.11 -5.11 12.74
N ASP A 16 3.52 -6.21 12.32
CA ASP A 16 2.71 -7.08 13.17
C ASP A 16 3.38 -8.46 13.26
N ILE A 17 4.32 -8.60 14.19
CA ILE A 17 5.11 -9.83 14.35
C ILE A 17 4.22 -11.05 14.61
N GLY A 18 3.06 -10.86 15.24
CA GLY A 18 2.12 -11.95 15.50
C GLY A 18 1.28 -12.37 14.31
N SER A 19 1.36 -11.65 13.18
CA SER A 19 0.60 -11.99 11.99
C SER A 19 1.17 -13.23 11.32
N PRO A 20 0.31 -14.14 10.82
CA PRO A 20 0.78 -15.28 10.01
C PRO A 20 1.47 -14.84 8.72
N ASP A 21 1.25 -13.62 8.25
CA ASP A 21 1.86 -13.09 7.03
C ASP A 21 3.18 -12.36 7.29
N TYR A 22 3.57 -12.16 8.54
CA TYR A 22 4.74 -11.36 8.88
C TYR A 22 6.01 -11.83 8.17
N ASN A 23 6.30 -13.13 8.24
CA ASN A 23 7.52 -13.67 7.65
C ASN A 23 7.55 -13.53 6.14
N LEU A 24 6.42 -13.76 5.49
CA LEU A 24 6.30 -13.59 4.04
C LEU A 24 6.57 -12.15 3.63
N ILE A 25 5.96 -11.19 4.32
CA ILE A 25 6.12 -9.77 4.03
C ILE A 25 7.55 -9.31 4.28
N ASP A 26 8.13 -9.72 5.41
CA ASP A 26 9.50 -9.35 5.75
C ASP A 26 10.49 -9.85 4.68
N ARG A 27 10.37 -11.11 4.26
CA ARG A 27 11.22 -11.67 3.21
C ARG A 27 11.03 -10.95 1.89
N THR A 28 9.78 -10.63 1.55
CA THR A 28 9.46 -9.95 0.29
C THR A 28 10.11 -8.57 0.22
N ILE A 29 9.96 -7.78 1.29
CA ILE A 29 10.55 -6.43 1.33
C ILE A 29 12.08 -6.52 1.27
N ARG A 30 12.69 -7.43 2.03
CA ARG A 30 14.13 -7.64 2.00
C ARG A 30 14.62 -8.04 0.61
N TYR A 31 13.89 -8.91 -0.07
CA TYR A 31 14.22 -9.32 -1.43
C TYR A 31 14.19 -8.13 -2.39
N LEU A 32 13.13 -7.32 -2.32
CA LEU A 32 12.99 -6.18 -3.21
C LEU A 32 14.14 -5.19 -3.01
N ILE A 33 14.44 -4.86 -1.77
CA ILE A 33 15.52 -3.91 -1.45
C ILE A 33 16.88 -4.48 -1.88
N SER A 34 17.14 -5.76 -1.60
CA SER A 34 18.41 -6.41 -1.96
C SER A 34 18.64 -6.48 -3.45
N ASN A 35 17.58 -6.50 -4.24
CA ASN A 35 17.66 -6.56 -5.69
C ASN A 35 17.49 -5.19 -6.35
N ASN A 36 17.67 -4.13 -5.59
CA ASN A 36 17.64 -2.74 -6.05
C ASN A 36 16.29 -2.29 -6.60
N HIS A 37 15.21 -2.95 -6.22
CA HIS A 37 13.87 -2.46 -6.51
C HIS A 37 13.52 -1.36 -5.51
N ARG A 38 12.70 -0.41 -5.92
CA ARG A 38 12.31 0.70 -5.06
C ARG A 38 10.89 0.51 -4.55
N CYS A 39 10.70 0.81 -3.27
CA CYS A 39 9.41 0.70 -2.60
C CYS A 39 8.94 2.08 -2.17
N PHE A 40 7.68 2.37 -2.46
CA PHE A 40 7.05 3.68 -2.22
C PHE A 40 5.81 3.51 -1.37
N ILE A 41 5.47 4.56 -0.65
CA ILE A 41 4.23 4.65 0.14
C ILE A 41 3.53 5.96 -0.18
N THR A 42 2.24 6.05 0.16
CA THR A 42 1.45 7.26 -0.05
C THR A 42 0.88 7.75 1.28
N ALA A 43 0.46 9.01 1.31
CA ALA A 43 -0.25 9.54 2.48
C ALA A 43 -1.50 8.70 2.77
N GLN A 44 -2.23 8.28 1.75
CA GLN A 44 -3.44 7.48 1.93
C GLN A 44 -3.14 6.15 2.62
N VAL A 45 -2.14 5.40 2.19
CA VAL A 45 -1.83 4.10 2.82
C VAL A 45 -1.38 4.28 4.27
N LEU A 46 -0.69 5.39 4.59
CA LEU A 46 -0.30 5.69 5.96
C LEU A 46 -1.50 6.07 6.82
N ILE A 47 -2.47 6.81 6.27
CA ILE A 47 -3.70 7.15 6.98
C ILE A 47 -4.53 5.88 7.25
N GLU A 48 -4.65 5.02 6.27
CA GLU A 48 -5.35 3.74 6.44
C GLU A 48 -4.63 2.82 7.43
N PHE A 49 -3.30 2.83 7.40
CA PHE A 49 -2.49 2.13 8.40
C PHE A 49 -2.83 2.61 9.81
N TRP A 50 -2.90 3.93 10.01
CA TRP A 50 -3.25 4.51 11.30
C TRP A 50 -4.62 4.03 11.79
N VAL A 51 -5.61 4.04 10.89
CA VAL A 51 -6.97 3.60 11.24
C VAL A 51 -6.98 2.18 11.79
N VAL A 52 -6.34 1.25 11.10
CA VAL A 52 -6.33 -0.17 11.52
C VAL A 52 -5.43 -0.39 12.72
N ALA A 53 -4.28 0.27 12.77
CA ALA A 53 -3.34 0.11 13.89
C ALA A 53 -3.95 0.55 15.22
N THR A 54 -4.73 1.62 15.23
CA THR A 54 -5.35 2.16 16.45
C THR A 54 -6.74 1.58 16.72
N ARG A 55 -7.32 0.86 15.78
CA ARG A 55 -8.61 0.21 16.00
C ARG A 55 -8.46 -0.85 17.08
N PRO A 56 -9.46 -1.02 17.98
CA PRO A 56 -9.39 -2.06 19.01
C PRO A 56 -9.22 -3.46 18.41
N ALA A 57 -8.46 -4.32 19.11
CA ALA A 57 -8.23 -5.69 18.65
C ALA A 57 -9.53 -6.47 18.49
N ALA A 58 -10.55 -6.17 19.30
CA ALA A 58 -11.86 -6.82 19.22
C ALA A 58 -12.61 -6.55 17.91
N VAL A 59 -12.24 -5.50 17.18
CA VAL A 59 -12.86 -5.13 15.90
C VAL A 59 -11.85 -5.10 14.76
N ASN A 60 -10.97 -6.09 14.75
CA ASN A 60 -9.99 -6.33 13.69
C ASN A 60 -8.89 -5.26 13.57
N GLY A 61 -8.56 -4.63 14.68
CA GLY A 61 -7.45 -3.67 14.75
C GLY A 61 -6.25 -4.26 15.47
N LEU A 62 -5.16 -3.50 15.54
CA LEU A 62 -3.97 -3.90 16.28
C LEU A 62 -4.02 -3.43 17.75
N GLY A 63 -4.92 -2.51 18.05
CA GLY A 63 -5.08 -2.01 19.41
C GLY A 63 -3.92 -1.15 19.90
N TRP A 64 -3.16 -0.56 19.00
CA TRP A 64 -2.01 0.28 19.34
C TRP A 64 -2.45 1.64 19.85
N THR A 65 -1.61 2.25 20.68
CA THR A 65 -1.79 3.65 21.09
C THR A 65 -1.41 4.59 19.94
N SER A 66 -1.82 5.85 20.05
CA SER A 66 -1.41 6.88 19.09
C SER A 66 0.11 7.02 19.04
N GLU A 67 0.77 6.95 20.22
CA GLU A 67 2.21 7.09 20.32
C GLU A 67 2.95 5.94 19.64
N GLU A 68 2.47 4.70 19.84
CA GLU A 68 3.04 3.54 19.17
C GLU A 68 2.86 3.63 17.66
N THR A 69 1.69 4.09 17.21
CA THR A 69 1.38 4.21 15.80
C THR A 69 2.22 5.30 15.15
N GLU A 70 2.40 6.43 15.81
CA GLU A 70 3.25 7.51 15.29
C GLU A 70 4.69 7.02 15.09
N ARG A 71 5.24 6.29 16.06
CA ARG A 71 6.60 5.75 15.91
C ARG A 71 6.72 4.83 14.70
N ALA A 72 5.72 3.97 14.51
CA ALA A 72 5.72 3.07 13.36
C ALA A 72 5.63 3.84 12.04
N VAL A 73 4.79 4.86 11.97
CA VAL A 73 4.66 5.70 10.77
C VAL A 73 5.98 6.41 10.46
N GLN A 74 6.65 6.95 11.48
CA GLN A 74 7.95 7.60 11.27
C GLN A 74 8.99 6.62 10.75
N MET A 75 8.99 5.39 11.24
CA MET A 75 9.90 4.36 10.73
C MET A 75 9.59 4.00 9.27
N LEU A 76 8.32 3.93 8.92
CA LEU A 76 7.92 3.66 7.54
C LEU A 76 8.34 4.78 6.60
N ILE A 77 8.18 6.04 7.00
CA ILE A 77 8.62 7.20 6.22
C ILE A 77 10.14 7.21 6.05
N ASN A 78 10.89 6.76 7.07
CA ASN A 78 12.35 6.67 6.96
C ASN A 78 12.80 5.50 6.09
N GLN A 79 12.01 4.44 6.01
CA GLN A 79 12.35 3.23 5.26
C GLN A 79 11.96 3.31 3.79
N PHE A 80 10.83 3.91 3.48
CA PHE A 80 10.26 3.96 2.13
C PHE A 80 10.06 5.41 1.68
N GLU A 81 10.10 5.63 0.38
CA GLU A 81 9.88 6.96 -0.16
C GLU A 81 8.39 7.31 -0.19
N LEU A 82 8.03 8.45 0.41
CA LEU A 82 6.66 8.94 0.42
C LEU A 82 6.40 9.72 -0.87
N LEU A 83 5.42 9.26 -1.65
CA LEU A 83 5.03 9.93 -2.89
C LEU A 83 4.24 11.19 -2.58
N GLU A 84 4.53 12.26 -3.31
CA GLU A 84 3.84 13.53 -3.12
C GLU A 84 2.42 13.50 -3.71
N GLU A 85 1.52 14.23 -3.05
CA GLU A 85 0.21 14.51 -3.58
C GLU A 85 0.34 15.61 -4.64
N THR A 86 -0.09 15.31 -5.86
CA THR A 86 0.01 16.26 -6.98
C THR A 86 -1.39 16.65 -7.46
N PRO A 87 -1.53 17.84 -8.11
CA PRO A 87 -2.85 18.32 -8.52
C PRO A 87 -3.56 17.43 -9.53
N ASP A 88 -2.84 16.63 -10.30
CA ASP A 88 -3.43 15.78 -11.32
C ASP A 88 -4.01 14.46 -10.78
N ILE A 89 -3.69 14.09 -9.55
CA ILE A 89 -4.17 12.82 -8.96
C ILE A 89 -5.69 12.76 -8.96
N PHE A 90 -6.36 13.80 -8.56
CA PHE A 90 -7.83 13.80 -8.53
C PHE A 90 -8.43 13.63 -9.94
N ARG A 91 -7.85 14.30 -10.93
CA ARG A 91 -8.34 14.18 -12.31
C ARG A 91 -8.15 12.76 -12.86
N ILE A 92 -7.02 12.13 -12.56
CA ILE A 92 -6.76 10.75 -12.94
C ILE A 92 -7.77 9.83 -12.25
N TRP A 93 -7.97 10.01 -10.96
CA TRP A 93 -8.94 9.24 -10.18
C TRP A 93 -10.35 9.38 -10.75
N LEU A 94 -10.78 10.61 -11.04
CA LEU A 94 -12.11 10.86 -11.58
C LEU A 94 -12.30 10.17 -12.94
N SER A 95 -11.28 10.22 -13.79
CA SER A 95 -11.30 9.55 -15.08
C SER A 95 -11.44 8.03 -14.92
N LEU A 96 -10.67 7.44 -14.02
CA LEU A 96 -10.76 6.00 -13.75
C LEU A 96 -12.13 5.61 -13.19
N ALA A 97 -12.64 6.37 -12.23
CA ALA A 97 -13.94 6.09 -11.61
C ALA A 97 -15.07 6.15 -12.63
N THR A 98 -15.01 7.12 -13.53
CA THR A 98 -16.02 7.32 -14.57
C THR A 98 -15.93 6.25 -15.64
N THR A 99 -14.73 5.98 -16.14
CA THR A 99 -14.50 5.01 -17.21
C THR A 99 -14.88 3.60 -16.78
N HIS A 100 -14.50 3.20 -15.58
CA HIS A 100 -14.73 1.85 -15.06
C HIS A 100 -16.00 1.73 -14.23
N LYS A 101 -16.73 2.81 -14.04
CA LYS A 101 -18.01 2.85 -13.31
C LYS A 101 -17.90 2.23 -11.92
N ILE A 102 -16.84 2.61 -11.20
CA ILE A 102 -16.56 2.08 -9.86
C ILE A 102 -17.44 2.78 -8.83
N SER A 103 -17.91 2.02 -7.86
CA SER A 103 -18.72 2.54 -6.75
C SER A 103 -18.35 1.83 -5.44
N GLY A 104 -18.80 2.42 -4.32
CA GLY A 104 -18.59 1.81 -3.00
C GLY A 104 -17.15 1.89 -2.54
N LYS A 105 -16.74 0.91 -1.74
CA LYS A 105 -15.42 0.91 -1.08
C LYS A 105 -14.25 0.91 -2.04
N ARG A 106 -14.42 0.33 -3.22
CA ARG A 106 -13.35 0.24 -4.22
C ARG A 106 -12.89 1.59 -4.72
N ILE A 107 -13.68 2.64 -4.47
CA ILE A 107 -13.34 4.01 -4.87
C ILE A 107 -12.06 4.49 -4.17
N HIS A 108 -11.81 4.06 -2.94
CA HIS A 108 -10.60 4.42 -2.20
C HIS A 108 -9.36 3.70 -2.73
N ASP A 109 -9.51 2.41 -3.09
CA ASP A 109 -8.41 1.65 -3.69
C ASP A 109 -8.06 2.21 -5.07
N LEU A 110 -9.05 2.70 -5.79
CA LEU A 110 -8.85 3.36 -7.08
C LEU A 110 -7.98 4.62 -6.94
N ARG A 111 -8.08 5.32 -5.81
CA ARG A 111 -7.26 6.50 -5.58
C ARG A 111 -5.78 6.13 -5.43
N ILE A 112 -5.49 4.99 -4.82
CA ILE A 112 -4.12 4.46 -4.76
C ILE A 112 -3.59 4.26 -6.19
N GLN A 113 -4.41 3.69 -7.07
CA GLN A 113 -4.02 3.49 -8.47
C GLN A 113 -3.80 4.81 -9.20
N ALA A 114 -4.59 5.85 -8.89
CA ALA A 114 -4.40 7.17 -9.47
C ALA A 114 -3.05 7.77 -9.07
N VAL A 115 -2.64 7.63 -7.80
CA VAL A 115 -1.34 8.11 -7.33
C VAL A 115 -0.22 7.37 -8.05
N VAL A 116 -0.35 6.06 -8.19
CA VAL A 116 0.62 5.21 -8.88
C VAL A 116 0.79 5.66 -10.34
N LEU A 117 -0.31 5.95 -11.02
CA LEU A 117 -0.26 6.45 -12.41
C LEU A 117 0.37 7.83 -12.48
N ALA A 118 0.04 8.74 -11.56
CA ALA A 118 0.59 10.09 -11.55
C ALA A 118 2.10 10.09 -11.39
N HIS A 119 2.65 9.12 -10.68
CA HIS A 119 4.09 9.00 -10.43
C HIS A 119 4.80 8.00 -11.34
N ASN A 120 4.09 7.43 -12.31
CA ASN A 120 4.64 6.44 -13.23
C ASN A 120 5.23 5.22 -12.51
N ILE A 121 4.62 4.83 -11.40
CA ILE A 121 4.96 3.60 -10.71
C ILE A 121 4.25 2.45 -11.45
N SER A 122 4.94 1.35 -11.66
CA SER A 122 4.42 0.26 -12.50
C SER A 122 3.78 -0.89 -11.73
N HIS A 123 4.06 -1.01 -10.43
CA HIS A 123 3.63 -2.17 -9.66
C HIS A 123 2.99 -1.76 -8.33
N ILE A 124 1.96 -2.49 -7.92
CA ILE A 124 1.38 -2.40 -6.57
C ILE A 124 1.55 -3.75 -5.90
N LEU A 125 2.18 -3.76 -4.73
CA LEU A 125 2.33 -4.95 -3.91
C LEU A 125 1.21 -4.98 -2.87
N THR A 126 0.40 -6.03 -2.88
CA THR A 126 -0.77 -6.14 -2.00
C THR A 126 -1.08 -7.59 -1.66
N LEU A 127 -1.63 -7.81 -0.47
CA LEU A 127 -2.15 -9.13 -0.09
C LEU A 127 -3.52 -9.40 -0.72
N ASN A 128 -4.21 -8.36 -1.24
CA ASN A 128 -5.55 -8.48 -1.81
C ASN A 128 -5.60 -7.91 -3.24
N PRO A 129 -5.00 -8.62 -4.23
CA PRO A 129 -4.99 -8.12 -5.60
C PRO A 129 -6.38 -7.83 -6.17
N LYS A 130 -7.41 -8.50 -5.68
CA LYS A 130 -8.79 -8.33 -6.17
C LYS A 130 -9.41 -6.98 -5.83
N ASP A 131 -8.81 -6.23 -4.89
CA ASP A 131 -9.31 -4.92 -4.52
C ASP A 131 -9.04 -3.86 -5.60
N PHE A 132 -8.16 -4.16 -6.53
CA PHE A 132 -7.73 -3.24 -7.58
C PHE A 132 -8.32 -3.62 -8.92
N ILE A 133 -8.56 -2.62 -9.78
CA ILE A 133 -9.03 -2.86 -11.14
C ILE A 133 -7.86 -3.11 -12.08
N GLN A 134 -8.13 -3.76 -13.20
CA GLN A 134 -7.12 -3.97 -14.23
C GLN A 134 -6.88 -2.67 -14.99
N VAL A 135 -5.64 -2.20 -14.96
CA VAL A 135 -5.18 -1.04 -15.70
C VAL A 135 -3.89 -1.46 -16.40
N GLU A 136 -3.79 -1.19 -17.70
CA GLU A 136 -2.69 -1.68 -18.51
C GLU A 136 -1.32 -1.27 -17.96
N GLU A 137 -1.22 -0.04 -17.44
CA GLU A 137 0.05 0.51 -16.97
C GLU A 137 0.48 -0.02 -15.59
N ILE A 138 -0.41 -0.76 -14.90
CA ILE A 138 -0.16 -1.21 -13.52
C ILE A 138 -0.22 -2.73 -13.43
N THR A 139 0.81 -3.32 -12.83
CA THR A 139 0.82 -4.75 -12.48
C THR A 139 0.53 -4.89 -11.00
N ILE A 140 -0.50 -5.65 -10.65
CA ILE A 140 -0.86 -5.91 -9.26
C ILE A 140 -0.19 -7.22 -8.85
N VAL A 141 0.59 -7.20 -7.77
CA VAL A 141 1.46 -8.31 -7.38
C VAL A 141 1.16 -8.74 -5.95
N HIS A 142 1.01 -10.06 -5.76
CA HIS A 142 0.93 -10.64 -4.43
C HIS A 142 2.35 -11.06 -3.98
N PRO A 143 2.69 -10.92 -2.68
CA PRO A 143 4.02 -11.30 -2.18
C PRO A 143 4.46 -12.71 -2.51
N HIS A 144 3.54 -13.67 -2.60
CA HIS A 144 3.88 -15.04 -3.00
C HIS A 144 4.50 -15.12 -4.40
N SER A 145 4.11 -14.22 -5.30
CA SER A 145 4.63 -14.21 -6.68
C SER A 145 6.09 -13.78 -6.74
N ILE A 146 6.55 -13.02 -5.76
CA ILE A 146 7.91 -12.49 -5.72
C ILE A 146 8.86 -13.52 -5.11
N ASN A 147 8.38 -14.29 -4.14
CA ASN A 147 9.21 -15.23 -3.38
C ASN A 147 9.18 -16.66 -3.92
N SER A 148 8.58 -16.86 -5.07
CA SER A 148 8.49 -18.20 -5.68
C SER A 148 9.75 -18.59 -6.43
#